data_d715be379ea3a89468a786f56c84601b
#
_entry.id   d715be379ea3a89468a786f56c84601b
#
_cell.length_a   1.000
_cell.length_b   1.000
_cell.length_c   1.000
_cell.angle_alpha   90.00
_cell.angle_beta   90.00
_cell.angle_gamma   90.00
#
_symmetry.space_group_name_H-M   'P 1'
#
loop_
_entity.id
_entity.type
_entity.pdbx_description
1 polymer ?
#
loop_
_entity_poly.entity_id
_entity_poly.type
_entity_poly.pdbx_seq_one_letter_code
_entity_poly.pdbx_strand_id
1 'polypeptide(L)'
;FDIRLTSSLADKNIYLKQNFITSSVLPSDKELDKITHPVSTAIDDVLKNSSNLVSETTAKLAGGKAYNDRGSDLNGIKVFNAYCKKLGLDTSRIRITDASGVSKNNLISADFISEYLVKNKDNKVLEHLPSPGEGTLTHRMLPIKNNLKAKTGTHGDASSLAGFLTTKSGNKYAFCIIINDTTSSIADMKTLEDYLIREAYLRL
;
A
#
# COMPACT_ATOMS: atom_id res chain seq x y z
N PHE A 1 -21.21 -0.65 2.91
CA PHE A 1 -21.62 0.43 3.83
C PHE A 1 -22.95 0.09 4.49
N ASP A 2 -23.95 -0.29 3.70
CA ASP A 2 -25.32 -0.59 4.13
C ASP A 2 -25.40 -1.71 5.20
N ILE A 3 -24.71 -2.83 4.98
CA ILE A 3 -24.73 -3.99 5.88
C ILE A 3 -24.13 -3.67 7.26
N ARG A 4 -23.05 -2.90 7.32
CA ARG A 4 -22.40 -2.55 8.60
C ARG A 4 -23.22 -1.57 9.42
N LEU A 5 -23.85 -0.59 8.75
CA LEU A 5 -24.71 0.37 9.43
C LEU A 5 -25.97 -0.31 9.98
N THR A 6 -26.60 -1.18 9.19
CA THR A 6 -27.80 -1.94 9.59
C THR A 6 -27.49 -2.84 10.79
N SER A 7 -26.33 -3.51 10.78
CA SER A 7 -25.88 -4.34 11.90
C SER A 7 -25.63 -3.51 13.16
N SER A 8 -24.89 -2.41 13.06
CA SER A 8 -24.60 -1.51 14.19
C SER A 8 -25.85 -0.86 14.80
N LEU A 9 -26.86 -0.59 13.99
CA LEU A 9 -28.14 -0.06 14.45
C LEU A 9 -28.96 -1.15 15.14
N ALA A 10 -28.95 -2.38 14.62
CA ALA A 10 -29.64 -3.53 15.21
C ALA A 10 -29.08 -3.86 16.60
N ASP A 11 -27.76 -3.76 16.81
CA ASP A 11 -27.10 -3.93 18.12
C ASP A 11 -27.59 -2.91 19.17
N LYS A 12 -28.14 -1.79 18.71
CA LYS A 12 -28.75 -0.74 19.55
C LYS A 12 -30.27 -0.78 19.57
N ASN A 13 -30.90 -1.88 19.11
CA ASN A 13 -32.32 -2.05 18.96
C ASN A 13 -33.00 -1.02 18.03
N ILE A 14 -32.26 -0.48 17.06
CA ILE A 14 -32.78 0.45 16.05
C ILE A 14 -32.92 -0.32 14.74
N TYR A 15 -34.16 -0.47 14.26
CA TYR A 15 -34.46 -1.20 13.05
C TYR A 15 -34.99 -0.27 11.96
N LEU A 16 -34.37 -0.35 10.79
CA LEU A 16 -34.77 0.45 9.62
C LEU A 16 -36.00 -0.18 8.98
N LYS A 17 -37.04 0.62 8.75
CA LYS A 17 -38.28 0.17 8.11
C LYS A 17 -38.22 0.08 6.59
N GLN A 18 -37.18 0.68 5.97
CA GLN A 18 -36.99 0.74 4.51
C GLN A 18 -35.53 0.61 4.15
N ASN A 19 -35.26 0.17 2.92
CA ASN A 19 -33.90 0.17 2.37
C ASN A 19 -33.38 1.62 2.20
N PHE A 20 -32.07 1.78 2.31
CA PHE A 20 -31.43 3.06 2.05
C PHE A 20 -31.67 3.52 0.62
N ILE A 21 -32.11 4.75 0.45
CA ILE A 21 -32.20 5.40 -0.85
C ILE A 21 -31.00 6.35 -0.95
N THR A 22 -30.16 6.13 -1.96
CA THR A 22 -29.10 7.09 -2.30
C THR A 22 -29.72 8.27 -3.03
N SER A 23 -29.66 9.46 -2.47
CA SER A 23 -30.06 10.69 -3.13
C SER A 23 -28.87 11.67 -3.21
N SER A 24 -28.95 12.66 -4.10
CA SER A 24 -28.01 13.77 -4.10
C SER A 24 -28.21 14.61 -2.83
N VAL A 25 -27.11 15.01 -2.20
CA VAL A 25 -27.14 15.94 -1.06
C VAL A 25 -27.63 17.32 -1.56
N LEU A 26 -28.64 17.86 -0.91
CA LEU A 26 -29.16 19.20 -1.24
C LEU A 26 -28.41 20.27 -0.43
N PRO A 27 -28.27 21.50 -0.96
CA PRO A 27 -27.63 22.60 -0.23
C PRO A 27 -28.29 22.96 1.12
N SER A 28 -29.56 22.57 1.29
CA SER A 28 -30.34 22.72 2.54
C SER A 28 -30.12 21.61 3.54
N ASP A 29 -29.45 20.52 3.18
CA ASP A 29 -29.23 19.39 4.08
C ASP A 29 -28.26 19.80 5.20
N LYS A 30 -28.64 19.46 6.43
CA LYS A 30 -27.81 19.73 7.61
C LYS A 30 -26.90 18.54 7.88
N GLU A 31 -25.60 18.80 8.00
CA GLU A 31 -24.66 17.79 8.50
C GLU A 31 -25.03 17.45 9.95
N LEU A 32 -25.30 16.18 10.22
CA LEU A 32 -25.67 15.67 11.55
C LEU A 32 -24.45 15.31 12.36
N ASP A 33 -23.47 14.64 11.70
CA ASP A 33 -22.22 14.22 12.32
C ASP A 33 -21.16 13.99 11.25
N LYS A 34 -19.88 14.06 11.64
CA LYS A 34 -18.73 13.87 10.77
C LYS A 34 -17.69 13.01 11.45
N ILE A 35 -17.39 11.87 10.84
CA ILE A 35 -16.30 11.00 11.26
C ILE A 35 -15.06 11.34 10.43
N THR A 36 -13.96 11.70 11.10
CA THR A 36 -12.68 12.02 10.47
C THR A 36 -11.58 11.11 10.98
N HIS A 37 -10.70 10.70 10.09
CA HIS A 37 -9.49 9.95 10.44
C HIS A 37 -8.25 10.70 9.92
N PRO A 38 -7.14 10.72 10.69
CA PRO A 38 -5.87 11.25 10.21
C PRO A 38 -5.40 10.47 8.98
N VAL A 39 -4.80 11.14 8.01
CA VAL A 39 -4.21 10.49 6.82
C VAL A 39 -3.11 9.48 7.22
N SER A 40 -2.38 9.75 8.30
CA SER A 40 -1.38 8.83 8.85
C SER A 40 -1.95 7.46 9.20
N THR A 41 -3.19 7.39 9.72
CA THR A 41 -3.87 6.12 9.98
C THR A 41 -4.09 5.31 8.71
N ALA A 42 -4.50 5.96 7.61
CA ALA A 42 -4.64 5.29 6.32
C ALA A 42 -3.28 4.83 5.76
N ILE A 43 -2.23 5.64 5.92
CA ILE A 43 -0.87 5.29 5.51
C ILE A 43 -0.38 4.05 6.29
N ASP A 44 -0.55 4.04 7.62
CA ASP A 44 -0.17 2.88 8.44
C ASP A 44 -0.94 1.62 8.03
N ASP A 45 -2.23 1.75 7.76
CA ASP A 45 -3.07 0.61 7.37
C ASP A 45 -2.66 0.03 6.00
N VAL A 46 -2.31 0.88 5.05
CA VAL A 46 -1.77 0.46 3.75
C VAL A 46 -0.38 -0.15 3.89
N LEU A 47 0.54 0.49 4.60
CA LEU A 47 1.94 0.08 4.61
C LEU A 47 2.21 -1.08 5.57
N LYS A 48 1.63 -1.06 6.79
CA LYS A 48 1.86 -2.09 7.82
C LYS A 48 0.91 -3.27 7.68
N ASN A 49 -0.40 -3.01 7.45
CA ASN A 49 -1.42 -4.05 7.40
C ASN A 49 -1.73 -4.52 5.98
N SER A 50 -1.17 -3.84 4.97
CA SER A 50 -1.40 -4.17 3.55
C SER A 50 -2.88 -4.16 3.15
N SER A 51 -3.64 -3.15 3.63
CA SER A 51 -5.06 -3.02 3.38
C SER A 51 -5.35 -2.60 1.93
N ASN A 52 -5.85 -3.55 1.14
CA ASN A 52 -6.22 -3.30 -0.25
C ASN A 52 -7.35 -2.27 -0.35
N LEU A 53 -8.37 -2.38 0.52
CA LEU A 53 -9.50 -1.45 0.54
C LEU A 53 -9.06 0.00 0.79
N VAL A 54 -8.19 0.21 1.77
CA VAL A 54 -7.70 1.55 2.11
C VAL A 54 -6.79 2.09 1.00
N SER A 55 -5.98 1.24 0.36
CA SER A 55 -5.15 1.61 -0.79
C SER A 55 -6.00 2.12 -1.95
N GLU A 56 -7.02 1.34 -2.38
CA GLU A 56 -7.95 1.73 -3.44
C GLU A 56 -8.72 3.01 -3.11
N THR A 57 -9.24 3.11 -1.89
CA THR A 57 -9.99 4.29 -1.45
C THR A 57 -9.11 5.54 -1.44
N THR A 58 -7.87 5.42 -0.94
CA THR A 58 -6.92 6.54 -0.90
C THR A 58 -6.56 7.02 -2.29
N ALA A 59 -6.31 6.11 -3.24
CA ALA A 59 -6.02 6.46 -4.62
C ALA A 59 -7.22 7.16 -5.28
N LYS A 60 -8.45 6.66 -5.08
CA LYS A 60 -9.68 7.30 -5.57
C LYS A 60 -9.87 8.70 -5.00
N LEU A 61 -9.65 8.88 -3.69
CA LEU A 61 -9.74 10.20 -3.05
C LEU A 61 -8.69 11.17 -3.61
N ALA A 62 -7.44 10.71 -3.79
CA ALA A 62 -6.39 11.52 -4.39
C ALA A 62 -6.74 11.93 -5.83
N GLY A 63 -7.27 10.99 -6.62
CA GLY A 63 -7.75 11.24 -7.97
C GLY A 63 -8.91 12.25 -8.01
N GLY A 64 -9.91 12.07 -7.15
CA GLY A 64 -11.05 13.00 -7.06
C GLY A 64 -10.61 14.41 -6.68
N LYS A 65 -9.71 14.54 -5.71
CA LYS A 65 -9.17 15.86 -5.31
C LYS A 65 -8.33 16.50 -6.40
N ALA A 66 -7.49 15.75 -7.11
CA ALA A 66 -6.61 16.30 -8.13
C ALA A 66 -7.36 16.79 -9.37
N TYR A 67 -8.46 16.14 -9.72
CA TYR A 67 -9.24 16.45 -10.93
C TYR A 67 -10.58 17.14 -10.66
N ASN A 68 -10.87 17.47 -9.40
CA ASN A 68 -12.14 18.05 -8.94
C ASN A 68 -13.37 17.29 -9.47
N ASP A 69 -13.31 15.97 -9.35
CA ASP A 69 -14.29 15.02 -9.90
C ASP A 69 -14.56 13.90 -8.89
N ARG A 70 -15.48 13.00 -9.21
CA ARG A 70 -15.67 11.78 -8.45
C ARG A 70 -14.37 10.95 -8.48
N GLY A 71 -13.98 10.41 -7.32
CA GLY A 71 -12.84 9.52 -7.22
C GLY A 71 -13.05 8.24 -8.03
N SER A 72 -12.09 7.90 -8.89
CA SER A 72 -12.06 6.69 -9.71
C SER A 72 -10.67 6.08 -9.73
N ASP A 73 -10.59 4.78 -10.05
CA ASP A 73 -9.31 4.08 -10.22
C ASP A 73 -8.46 4.77 -11.28
N LEU A 74 -9.07 5.13 -12.40
CA LEU A 74 -8.40 5.83 -13.51
C LEU A 74 -7.78 7.15 -13.05
N ASN A 75 -8.50 7.96 -12.28
CA ASN A 75 -7.99 9.24 -11.79
C ASN A 75 -6.89 9.04 -10.75
N GLY A 76 -7.01 8.03 -9.88
CA GLY A 76 -5.95 7.64 -8.94
C GLY A 76 -4.66 7.23 -9.65
N ILE A 77 -4.76 6.37 -10.68
CA ILE A 77 -3.62 5.94 -11.50
C ILE A 77 -2.99 7.12 -12.26
N LYS A 78 -3.79 8.05 -12.78
CA LYS A 78 -3.27 9.28 -13.42
C LYS A 78 -2.46 10.12 -12.43
N VAL A 79 -2.92 10.26 -11.18
CA VAL A 79 -2.17 10.97 -10.12
C VAL A 79 -0.84 10.29 -9.85
N PHE A 80 -0.84 8.95 -9.69
CA PHE A 80 0.38 8.18 -9.50
C PHE A 80 1.37 8.38 -10.66
N ASN A 81 0.91 8.22 -11.90
CA ASN A 81 1.77 8.40 -13.08
C ASN A 81 2.32 9.83 -13.19
N ALA A 82 1.50 10.85 -12.88
CA ALA A 82 1.95 12.23 -12.86
C ALA A 82 3.02 12.47 -11.78
N TYR A 83 2.86 11.86 -10.61
CA TYR A 83 3.84 11.91 -9.54
C TYR A 83 5.16 11.22 -9.93
N CYS A 84 5.11 10.03 -10.51
CA CYS A 84 6.29 9.35 -11.03
C CYS A 84 7.04 10.19 -12.07
N LYS A 85 6.32 10.79 -13.02
CA LYS A 85 6.92 11.70 -14.01
C LYS A 85 7.58 12.93 -13.36
N LYS A 86 6.97 13.50 -12.32
CA LYS A 86 7.56 14.60 -11.55
C LYS A 86 8.87 14.21 -10.87
N LEU A 87 9.01 12.95 -10.48
CA LEU A 87 10.24 12.38 -9.93
C LEU A 87 11.29 12.04 -11.01
N GLY A 88 10.98 12.22 -12.29
CA GLY A 88 11.84 11.85 -13.41
C GLY A 88 11.88 10.35 -13.69
N LEU A 89 10.82 9.61 -13.30
CA LEU A 89 10.68 8.18 -13.60
C LEU A 89 9.99 7.97 -14.94
N ASP A 90 10.48 7.00 -15.71
CA ASP A 90 9.89 6.63 -16.99
C ASP A 90 8.66 5.72 -16.80
N THR A 91 7.47 6.33 -16.82
CA THR A 91 6.21 5.61 -16.65
C THR A 91 5.81 4.73 -17.84
N SER A 92 6.53 4.77 -18.97
CA SER A 92 6.32 3.82 -20.08
C SER A 92 6.75 2.40 -19.72
N ARG A 93 7.58 2.24 -18.70
CA ARG A 93 8.13 0.97 -18.20
C ARG A 93 7.16 0.23 -17.26
N ILE A 94 6.00 0.80 -16.96
CA ILE A 94 5.03 0.22 -16.05
C ILE A 94 3.62 0.25 -16.62
N ARG A 95 2.80 -0.68 -16.15
CA ARG A 95 1.35 -0.66 -16.33
C ARG A 95 0.69 -0.89 -14.97
N ILE A 96 -0.03 0.11 -14.48
CA ILE A 96 -0.77 0.07 -13.22
C ILE A 96 -2.26 0.10 -13.55
N THR A 97 -3.01 -0.83 -13.01
CA THR A 97 -4.46 -0.98 -13.24
C THR A 97 -5.28 -0.82 -11.96
N ASP A 98 -4.66 -1.01 -10.80
CA ASP A 98 -5.25 -0.77 -9.49
C ASP A 98 -4.20 -0.22 -8.51
N ALA A 99 -4.66 0.26 -7.36
CA ALA A 99 -3.79 0.83 -6.34
C ALA A 99 -3.40 -0.19 -5.25
N SER A 100 -4.06 -1.34 -5.20
CA SER A 100 -3.81 -2.39 -4.22
C SER A 100 -2.74 -3.40 -4.66
N GLY A 101 -2.46 -3.46 -5.96
CA GLY A 101 -1.53 -4.44 -6.53
C GLY A 101 -2.12 -5.84 -6.70
N VAL A 102 -3.44 -6.00 -6.58
CA VAL A 102 -4.13 -7.30 -6.69
C VAL A 102 -4.29 -7.74 -8.14
N SER A 103 -4.46 -6.79 -9.05
CA SER A 103 -4.65 -7.11 -10.46
C SER A 103 -3.39 -7.74 -11.08
N LYS A 104 -3.53 -8.89 -11.71
CA LYS A 104 -2.47 -9.52 -12.53
C LYS A 104 -2.10 -8.68 -13.77
N ASN A 105 -2.88 -7.67 -14.11
CA ASN A 105 -2.58 -6.73 -15.19
C ASN A 105 -1.60 -5.62 -14.78
N ASN A 106 -1.25 -5.52 -13.51
CA ASN A 106 -0.17 -4.64 -13.06
C ASN A 106 1.17 -5.23 -13.53
N LEU A 107 1.98 -4.40 -14.19
CA LEU A 107 3.33 -4.75 -14.60
C LEU A 107 4.29 -3.68 -14.10
N ILE A 108 5.25 -4.10 -13.28
CA ILE A 108 6.26 -3.24 -12.70
C ILE A 108 7.53 -4.06 -12.45
N SER A 109 8.69 -3.48 -12.72
CA SER A 109 9.97 -4.14 -12.47
C SER A 109 10.53 -3.82 -11.09
N ALA A 110 11.36 -4.71 -10.55
CA ALA A 110 12.12 -4.47 -9.32
C ALA A 110 13.01 -3.23 -9.42
N ASP A 111 13.59 -3.02 -10.61
CA ASP A 111 14.40 -1.84 -10.92
C ASP A 111 13.58 -0.54 -10.80
N PHE A 112 12.38 -0.48 -11.39
CA PHE A 112 11.51 0.70 -11.28
C PHE A 112 11.14 1.01 -9.81
N ILE A 113 10.81 -0.02 -9.02
CA ILE A 113 10.48 0.15 -7.59
C ILE A 113 11.70 0.65 -6.81
N SER A 114 12.89 0.10 -7.07
CA SER A 114 14.13 0.53 -6.43
C SER A 114 14.45 1.99 -6.76
N GLU A 115 14.30 2.38 -8.02
CA GLU A 115 14.47 3.77 -8.47
C GLU A 115 13.44 4.71 -7.81
N TYR A 116 12.17 4.29 -7.74
CA TYR A 116 11.11 5.02 -7.04
C TYR A 116 11.47 5.25 -5.56
N LEU A 117 11.96 4.24 -4.87
CA LEU A 117 12.37 4.34 -3.47
C LEU A 117 13.54 5.31 -3.29
N VAL A 118 14.56 5.24 -4.15
CA VAL A 118 15.69 6.17 -4.13
C VAL A 118 15.24 7.62 -4.33
N LYS A 119 14.36 7.86 -5.30
CA LYS A 119 13.82 9.21 -5.59
C LYS A 119 12.94 9.75 -4.45
N ASN A 120 12.36 8.87 -3.64
CA ASN A 120 11.49 9.22 -2.51
C ASN A 120 12.14 9.02 -1.14
N LYS A 121 13.43 8.76 -1.03
CA LYS A 121 14.10 8.40 0.23
C LYS A 121 13.81 9.34 1.40
N ASP A 122 13.58 10.63 1.13
CA ASP A 122 13.30 11.66 2.12
C ASP A 122 11.79 11.93 2.32
N ASN A 123 10.93 11.12 1.68
CA ASN A 123 9.48 11.26 1.82
C ASN A 123 9.01 10.63 3.14
N LYS A 124 8.39 11.44 3.99
CA LYS A 124 7.90 11.01 5.33
C LYS A 124 6.93 9.82 5.29
N VAL A 125 6.22 9.62 4.18
CA VAL A 125 5.35 8.43 4.00
C VAL A 125 6.16 7.13 4.13
N LEU A 126 7.41 7.10 3.66
CA LEU A 126 8.27 5.92 3.74
C LEU A 126 8.79 5.62 5.17
N GLU A 127 8.67 6.57 6.09
CA GLU A 127 8.96 6.33 7.50
C GLU A 127 7.95 5.35 8.14
N HIS A 128 6.74 5.26 7.58
CA HIS A 128 5.69 4.33 8.00
C HIS A 128 5.86 2.89 7.49
N LEU A 129 6.88 2.61 6.66
CA LEU A 129 7.20 1.23 6.28
C LEU A 129 7.45 0.38 7.53
N PRO A 130 6.87 -0.84 7.63
CA PRO A 130 7.07 -1.70 8.79
C PRO A 130 8.53 -2.14 8.91
N SER A 131 9.00 -2.20 10.15
CA SER A 131 10.23 -2.87 10.54
C SER A 131 9.96 -4.33 10.92
N PRO A 132 10.96 -5.22 10.95
CA PRO A 132 10.81 -6.55 11.54
C PRO A 132 10.19 -6.48 12.95
N GLY A 133 9.17 -7.30 13.19
CA GLY A 133 8.36 -7.25 14.42
C GLY A 133 7.09 -6.40 14.28
N GLU A 134 6.83 -5.76 13.13
CA GLU A 134 5.65 -4.93 12.89
C GLU A 134 4.87 -5.42 11.66
N GLY A 135 3.54 -5.24 11.69
CA GLY A 135 2.65 -5.48 10.55
C GLY A 135 2.90 -6.83 9.87
N THR A 136 3.10 -6.82 8.56
CA THR A 136 3.37 -8.03 7.77
C THR A 136 4.78 -8.63 7.99
N LEU A 137 5.65 -7.95 8.74
CA LEU A 137 6.99 -8.43 9.13
C LEU A 137 7.06 -8.90 10.59
N THR A 138 5.93 -9.11 11.26
CA THR A 138 5.85 -9.43 12.71
C THR A 138 6.79 -10.57 13.13
N HIS A 139 6.97 -11.58 12.29
CA HIS A 139 7.79 -12.76 12.61
C HIS A 139 8.98 -12.94 11.67
N ARG A 140 9.31 -11.93 10.86
CA ARG A 140 10.37 -12.00 9.84
C ARG A 140 11.55 -11.12 10.21
N MET A 141 12.78 -11.60 9.98
CA MET A 141 14.03 -10.83 10.05
C MET A 141 14.27 -10.07 11.37
N LEU A 142 13.74 -10.56 12.49
CA LEU A 142 13.83 -9.92 13.82
C LEU A 142 15.25 -9.49 14.22
N PRO A 143 16.34 -10.26 13.94
CA PRO A 143 17.69 -9.86 14.29
C PRO A 143 18.19 -8.55 13.67
N ILE A 144 17.56 -8.09 12.58
CA ILE A 144 17.94 -6.85 11.88
C ILE A 144 16.84 -5.77 11.98
N LYS A 145 16.06 -5.81 13.06
CA LYS A 145 14.90 -4.92 13.27
C LYS A 145 15.22 -3.44 13.05
N ASN A 146 16.35 -2.97 13.52
CA ASN A 146 16.72 -1.55 13.43
C ASN A 146 17.37 -1.17 12.09
N ASN A 147 17.57 -2.14 11.22
CA ASN A 147 18.32 -1.99 9.97
C ASN A 147 17.45 -2.15 8.72
N LEU A 148 16.19 -2.60 8.88
CA LEU A 148 15.28 -2.89 7.77
C LEU A 148 13.95 -2.16 7.96
N LYS A 149 13.49 -1.54 6.87
CA LYS A 149 12.11 -1.06 6.71
C LYS A 149 11.61 -1.49 5.34
N ALA A 150 10.55 -2.29 5.26
CA ALA A 150 10.12 -2.84 3.98
C ALA A 150 8.63 -3.15 3.92
N LYS A 151 8.04 -2.98 2.74
CA LYS A 151 6.70 -3.43 2.38
C LYS A 151 6.76 -4.82 1.75
N THR A 152 5.90 -5.70 2.21
CA THR A 152 5.68 -7.02 1.59
C THR A 152 4.59 -6.95 0.53
N GLY A 153 4.67 -7.80 -0.48
CA GLY A 153 3.58 -8.14 -1.39
C GLY A 153 3.42 -9.66 -1.43
N THR A 154 2.19 -10.14 -1.47
CA THR A 154 1.91 -11.58 -1.61
C THR A 154 0.63 -11.75 -2.43
N HIS A 155 0.71 -12.50 -3.49
CA HIS A 155 -0.40 -12.86 -4.34
C HIS A 155 -0.19 -14.29 -4.84
N GLY A 156 -1.22 -15.11 -4.93
CA GLY A 156 -1.26 -16.51 -5.35
C GLY A 156 0.07 -17.21 -5.70
N ASP A 157 0.72 -16.72 -6.73
CA ASP A 157 1.94 -17.24 -7.33
C ASP A 157 3.13 -16.26 -7.27
N ALA A 158 3.03 -15.21 -6.45
CA ALA A 158 4.05 -14.18 -6.35
C ALA A 158 4.29 -13.73 -4.90
N SER A 159 5.55 -13.43 -4.57
CA SER A 159 5.97 -12.78 -3.33
C SER A 159 6.94 -11.65 -3.64
N SER A 160 6.90 -10.57 -2.87
CA SER A 160 7.81 -9.45 -3.03
C SER A 160 8.11 -8.75 -1.73
N LEU A 161 9.30 -8.15 -1.68
CA LEU A 161 9.78 -7.34 -0.57
C LEU A 161 10.54 -6.13 -1.12
N ALA A 162 10.14 -4.92 -0.74
CA ALA A 162 10.79 -3.70 -1.19
C ALA A 162 10.91 -2.67 -0.07
N GLY A 163 12.04 -1.97 0.00
CA GLY A 163 12.27 -1.01 1.08
C GLY A 163 13.70 -0.52 1.20
N PHE A 164 14.12 -0.30 2.43
CA PHE A 164 15.44 0.21 2.78
C PHE A 164 16.15 -0.73 3.75
N LEU A 165 17.41 -1.00 3.47
CA LEU A 165 18.31 -1.78 4.31
C LEU A 165 19.53 -0.93 4.69
N THR A 166 19.83 -0.86 5.98
CA THR A 166 21.13 -0.39 6.47
C THR A 166 21.98 -1.61 6.77
N THR A 167 23.08 -1.79 6.05
CA THR A 167 23.94 -2.97 6.21
C THR A 167 24.76 -2.92 7.50
N LYS A 168 25.40 -4.02 7.83
CA LYS A 168 26.30 -4.11 9.00
C LYS A 168 27.47 -3.13 8.91
N SER A 169 27.92 -2.78 7.68
CA SER A 169 28.93 -1.76 7.43
C SER A 169 28.42 -0.31 7.55
N GLY A 170 27.08 -0.12 7.74
CA GLY A 170 26.45 1.20 7.87
C GLY A 170 25.98 1.81 6.55
N ASN A 171 26.18 1.14 5.41
CA ASN A 171 25.71 1.60 4.12
C ASN A 171 24.19 1.45 4.00
N LYS A 172 23.51 2.40 3.35
CA LYS A 172 22.06 2.37 3.15
C LYS A 172 21.72 2.08 1.70
N TYR A 173 20.86 1.11 1.49
CA TYR A 173 20.38 0.69 0.17
C TYR A 173 18.87 0.73 0.10
N ALA A 174 18.32 1.20 -1.02
CA ALA A 174 16.98 0.89 -1.44
C ALA A 174 17.02 -0.44 -2.20
N PHE A 175 16.04 -1.29 -2.00
CA PHE A 175 16.00 -2.60 -2.65
C PHE A 175 14.57 -2.99 -3.05
N CYS A 176 14.47 -3.88 -4.02
CA CYS A 176 13.24 -4.57 -4.36
C CYS A 176 13.56 -6.01 -4.81
N ILE A 177 12.85 -6.96 -4.24
CA ILE A 177 12.85 -8.38 -4.62
C ILE A 177 11.44 -8.70 -5.12
N ILE A 178 11.33 -9.32 -6.29
CA ILE A 178 10.07 -9.85 -6.84
C ILE A 178 10.33 -11.29 -7.26
N ILE A 179 9.56 -12.22 -6.72
CA ILE A 179 9.58 -13.64 -7.07
C ILE A 179 8.20 -13.98 -7.59
N ASN A 180 8.09 -14.41 -8.82
CA ASN A 180 6.84 -14.75 -9.47
C ASN A 180 7.04 -15.86 -10.50
N ASP A 181 5.95 -16.35 -11.07
CA ASP A 181 5.95 -17.36 -12.13
C ASP A 181 6.75 -18.61 -11.75
N THR A 182 6.55 -19.11 -10.52
CA THR A 182 7.24 -20.28 -9.96
C THR A 182 6.24 -21.26 -9.37
N THR A 183 6.64 -22.54 -9.30
CA THR A 183 5.91 -23.60 -8.60
C THR A 183 6.23 -23.66 -7.10
N SER A 184 7.13 -22.82 -6.63
CA SER A 184 7.52 -22.75 -5.20
C SER A 184 6.36 -22.26 -4.34
N SER A 185 6.31 -22.72 -3.09
CA SER A 185 5.33 -22.22 -2.15
C SER A 185 5.60 -20.75 -1.75
N ILE A 186 4.57 -20.04 -1.33
CA ILE A 186 4.72 -18.68 -0.77
C ILE A 186 5.70 -18.66 0.43
N ALA A 187 5.73 -19.73 1.23
CA ALA A 187 6.66 -19.85 2.35
C ALA A 187 8.11 -19.91 1.87
N ASP A 188 8.39 -20.69 0.82
CA ASP A 188 9.73 -20.80 0.24
C ASP A 188 10.19 -19.48 -0.38
N MET A 189 9.30 -18.78 -1.08
CA MET A 189 9.60 -17.46 -1.65
C MET A 189 9.96 -16.46 -0.54
N LYS A 190 9.20 -16.42 0.55
CA LYS A 190 9.50 -15.56 1.71
C LYS A 190 10.81 -15.94 2.39
N THR A 191 11.11 -17.23 2.47
CA THR A 191 12.38 -17.72 3.02
C THR A 191 13.56 -17.26 2.16
N LEU A 192 13.41 -17.29 0.84
CA LEU A 192 14.43 -16.77 -0.10
C LEU A 192 14.61 -15.25 0.06
N GLU A 193 13.52 -14.49 0.16
CA GLU A 193 13.59 -13.04 0.43
C GLU A 193 14.38 -12.75 1.71
N ASP A 194 14.06 -13.45 2.81
CA ASP A 194 14.71 -13.28 4.11
C ASP A 194 16.20 -13.64 4.04
N TYR A 195 16.53 -14.72 3.33
CA TYR A 195 17.91 -15.12 3.10
C TYR A 195 18.70 -14.05 2.31
N LEU A 196 18.15 -13.56 1.21
CA LEU A 196 18.80 -12.52 0.39
C LEU A 196 19.04 -11.23 1.18
N ILE A 197 18.08 -10.79 1.96
CA ILE A 197 18.21 -9.61 2.81
C ILE A 197 19.28 -9.81 3.90
N ARG A 198 19.30 -10.99 4.53
CA ARG A 198 20.33 -11.31 5.52
C ARG A 198 21.74 -11.33 4.92
N GLU A 199 21.91 -11.92 3.75
CA GLU A 199 23.20 -11.94 3.05
C GLU A 199 23.62 -10.52 2.65
N ALA A 200 22.69 -9.72 2.11
CA ALA A 200 22.95 -8.31 1.80
C ALA A 200 23.36 -7.51 3.06
N TYR A 201 22.66 -7.72 4.18
CA TYR A 201 23.02 -7.08 5.46
C TYR A 201 24.45 -7.39 5.93
N LEU A 202 24.89 -8.63 5.74
CA LEU A 202 26.18 -9.11 6.25
C LEU A 202 27.35 -8.77 5.32
N ARG A 203 27.12 -8.72 4.00
CA ARG A 203 28.20 -8.69 3.00
C ARG A 203 28.37 -7.35 2.30
N LEU A 204 27.36 -6.49 2.25
CA LEU A 204 27.45 -5.15 1.70
C LEU A 204 27.75 -4.13 2.81
#